data_e3029c3067a8ce60c5ff9b7a0c21068e
#
_entry.id   e3029c3067a8ce60c5ff9b7a0c21068e
#
_cell.length_a   1.000
_cell.length_b   1.000
_cell.length_c   1.000
_cell.angle_alpha   90.00
_cell.angle_beta   90.00
_cell.angle_gamma   90.00
#
_symmetry.space_group_name_H-M   'P 1'
#
loop_
_entity.id
_entity.type
_entity.pdbx_description
1 polymer ?
#
loop_
_entity_poly.entity_id
_entity_poly.type
_entity_poly.pdbx_seq_one_letter_code
_entity_poly.pdbx_strand_id
1 'polypeptide(L)'
;NQAHTNSHFLPGINLPATIVATTDLKAALDQAAVLLFVLPTKAIRSVARQVASYLSQSDAQPLLVHATKGLEQGTHLRVSQMIEEEIPRQDYQDLVVLSGPSHAEEVARHDLTTVTAACPNLQAAEKVQALFKNHYFRIYTNTDVIGVEMGAALKNIIALGAGVLAGA
;
A
#
# COMPACT_ATOMS: atom_id res chain seq x y z
N ASN A 1 2.54 9.24 19.16
CA ASN A 1 1.24 9.90 19.32
C ASN A 1 0.49 9.28 20.51
N GLN A 2 0.60 9.91 21.69
CA GLN A 2 -0.04 9.44 22.93
C GLN A 2 -1.59 9.50 22.87
N ALA A 3 -2.14 10.36 22.02
CA ALA A 3 -3.58 10.52 21.89
C ALA A 3 -4.25 9.48 20.95
N HIS A 4 -3.47 8.64 20.29
CA HIS A 4 -3.97 7.68 19.28
C HIS A 4 -4.98 8.28 18.29
N THR A 5 -4.69 9.51 17.82
CA THR A 5 -5.53 10.23 16.86
C THR A 5 -4.68 10.76 15.71
N ASN A 6 -5.29 10.96 14.54
CA ASN A 6 -4.71 11.67 13.41
C ASN A 6 -5.68 12.77 12.98
N SER A 7 -5.82 13.78 13.84
CA SER A 7 -6.82 14.84 13.68
C SER A 7 -6.68 15.66 12.40
N HIS A 8 -5.49 15.67 11.79
CA HIS A 8 -5.23 16.39 10.54
C HIS A 8 -5.79 15.65 9.31
N PHE A 9 -5.59 14.32 9.24
CA PHE A 9 -5.99 13.54 8.08
C PHE A 9 -7.23 12.66 8.31
N LEU A 10 -7.53 12.32 9.57
CA LEU A 10 -8.68 11.50 9.97
C LEU A 10 -9.37 12.13 11.19
N PRO A 11 -10.00 13.30 11.04
CA PRO A 11 -10.65 13.99 12.15
C PRO A 11 -11.78 13.13 12.74
N GLY A 12 -11.84 13.05 14.07
CA GLY A 12 -12.87 12.30 14.78
C GLY A 12 -12.68 10.78 14.85
N ILE A 13 -11.58 10.24 14.29
CA ILE A 13 -11.28 8.81 14.35
C ILE A 13 -10.24 8.55 15.46
N ASN A 14 -10.56 7.61 16.34
CA ASN A 14 -9.62 7.09 17.34
C ASN A 14 -8.93 5.84 16.78
N LEU A 15 -7.61 5.84 16.83
CA LEU A 15 -6.79 4.70 16.41
C LEU A 15 -6.66 3.70 17.57
N PRO A 16 -6.61 2.39 17.29
CA PRO A 16 -6.38 1.38 18.32
C PRO A 16 -5.08 1.64 19.11
N ALA A 17 -5.11 1.36 20.42
CA ALA A 17 -3.95 1.54 21.29
C ALA A 17 -2.73 0.65 20.92
N THR A 18 -2.97 -0.40 20.14
CA THR A 18 -1.92 -1.28 19.61
C THR A 18 -1.09 -0.63 18.51
N ILE A 19 -1.56 0.49 17.93
CA ILE A 19 -0.81 1.22 16.90
C ILE A 19 0.23 2.11 17.59
N VAL A 20 1.49 1.84 17.32
CA VAL A 20 2.62 2.66 17.77
C VAL A 20 3.10 3.54 16.63
N ALA A 21 3.00 4.87 16.81
CA ALA A 21 3.51 5.82 15.83
C ALA A 21 4.94 6.24 16.20
N THR A 22 5.86 6.12 15.25
CA THR A 22 7.25 6.53 15.41
C THR A 22 7.75 7.29 14.17
N THR A 23 8.71 8.18 14.36
CA THR A 23 9.50 8.79 13.28
C THR A 23 10.84 8.08 13.07
N ASP A 24 11.18 7.11 13.91
CA ASP A 24 12.35 6.27 13.78
C ASP A 24 12.02 5.08 12.84
N LEU A 25 12.49 5.17 11.60
CA LEU A 25 12.26 4.14 10.60
C LEU A 25 12.87 2.79 11.02
N LYS A 26 14.05 2.80 11.64
CA LYS A 26 14.71 1.58 12.10
C LYS A 26 13.85 0.85 13.14
N ALA A 27 13.34 1.58 14.12
CA ALA A 27 12.43 1.01 15.11
C ALA A 27 11.11 0.48 14.50
N ALA A 28 10.64 1.10 13.41
CA ALA A 28 9.45 0.63 12.69
C ALA A 28 9.71 -0.65 11.87
N LEU A 29 10.94 -0.84 11.38
CA LEU A 29 11.33 -1.99 10.56
C LEU A 29 11.76 -3.19 11.39
N ASP A 30 12.19 -2.98 12.63
CA ASP A 30 12.70 -4.04 13.50
C ASP A 30 11.66 -5.13 13.71
N GLN A 31 12.03 -6.38 13.40
CA GLN A 31 11.17 -7.57 13.47
C GLN A 31 9.86 -7.50 12.65
N ALA A 32 9.72 -6.55 11.73
CA ALA A 32 8.52 -6.44 10.90
C ALA A 32 8.44 -7.59 9.88
N ALA A 33 7.42 -8.43 10.00
CA ALA A 33 7.15 -9.51 9.04
C ALA A 33 6.52 -8.99 7.72
N VAL A 34 5.86 -7.84 7.77
CA VAL A 34 5.21 -7.18 6.63
C VAL A 34 5.53 -5.70 6.65
N LEU A 35 5.96 -5.16 5.52
CA LEU A 35 6.19 -3.72 5.33
C LEU A 35 5.14 -3.18 4.35
N LEU A 36 4.27 -2.30 4.84
CA LEU A 36 3.21 -1.70 4.04
C LEU A 36 3.56 -0.24 3.66
N PHE A 37 3.78 0.00 2.37
CA PHE A 37 4.02 1.33 1.81
C PHE A 37 2.69 2.01 1.47
N VAL A 38 2.33 3.05 2.23
CA VAL A 38 1.16 3.91 1.99
C VAL A 38 1.64 5.35 1.98
N LEU A 39 2.27 5.74 0.88
CA LEU A 39 3.00 7.00 0.76
C LEU A 39 2.58 7.73 -0.52
N PRO A 40 2.74 9.06 -0.59
CA PRO A 40 2.70 9.75 -1.88
C PRO A 40 3.75 9.18 -2.84
N THR A 41 3.39 9.00 -4.12
CA THR A 41 4.26 8.38 -5.15
C THR A 41 5.67 8.99 -5.17
N LYS A 42 5.79 10.31 -5.04
CA LYS A 42 7.07 11.03 -5.00
C LYS A 42 7.99 10.64 -3.82
N ALA A 43 7.45 10.04 -2.77
CA ALA A 43 8.23 9.63 -1.59
C ALA A 43 8.68 8.16 -1.65
N ILE A 44 8.12 7.35 -2.54
CA ILE A 44 8.38 5.90 -2.61
C ILE A 44 9.87 5.60 -2.71
N ARG A 45 10.58 6.18 -3.68
CA ARG A 45 12.01 5.89 -3.87
C ARG A 45 12.86 6.22 -2.66
N SER A 46 12.65 7.40 -2.07
CA SER A 46 13.45 7.83 -0.92
C SER A 46 13.25 6.94 0.29
N VAL A 47 12.03 6.48 0.53
CA VAL A 47 11.73 5.56 1.62
C VAL A 47 12.21 4.14 1.28
N ALA A 48 12.02 3.66 0.05
CA ALA A 48 12.50 2.37 -0.39
C ALA A 48 14.03 2.23 -0.24
N ARG A 49 14.81 3.26 -0.57
CA ARG A 49 16.28 3.29 -0.34
C ARG A 49 16.64 3.15 1.14
N GLN A 50 15.91 3.83 2.01
CA GLN A 50 16.16 3.73 3.46
C GLN A 50 15.80 2.33 3.97
N VAL A 51 14.71 1.74 3.49
CA VAL A 51 14.33 0.35 3.79
C VAL A 51 15.39 -0.62 3.28
N ALA A 52 15.86 -0.47 2.03
CA ALA A 52 16.93 -1.30 1.47
C ALA A 52 18.21 -1.24 2.31
N SER A 53 18.61 -0.04 2.73
CA SER A 53 19.80 0.13 3.59
C SER A 53 19.66 -0.58 4.95
N TYR A 54 18.46 -0.68 5.49
CA TYR A 54 18.20 -1.44 6.70
C TYR A 54 18.21 -2.95 6.44
N LEU A 55 17.49 -3.41 5.42
CA LEU A 55 17.35 -4.83 5.10
C LEU A 55 18.70 -5.47 4.72
N SER A 56 19.55 -4.75 4.00
CA SER A 56 20.90 -5.24 3.63
C SER A 56 21.83 -5.51 4.84
N GLN A 57 21.47 -5.03 6.02
CA GLN A 57 22.22 -5.21 7.27
C GLN A 57 21.51 -6.18 8.23
N SER A 58 20.43 -6.82 7.79
CA SER A 58 19.64 -7.75 8.60
C SER A 58 19.38 -9.05 7.82
N ASP A 59 19.09 -10.12 8.52
CA ASP A 59 18.65 -11.39 7.93
C ASP A 59 17.13 -11.41 7.65
N ALA A 60 16.44 -10.29 7.87
CA ALA A 60 15.00 -10.20 7.71
C ALA A 60 14.63 -10.17 6.22
N GLN A 61 13.66 -11.00 5.85
CA GLN A 61 13.02 -10.97 4.53
C GLN A 61 11.51 -10.73 4.71
N PRO A 62 11.08 -9.47 4.91
CA PRO A 62 9.67 -9.16 5.08
C PRO A 62 8.88 -9.39 3.79
N LEU A 63 7.58 -9.58 3.91
CA LEU A 63 6.65 -9.43 2.79
C LEU A 63 6.42 -7.94 2.53
N LEU A 64 6.72 -7.47 1.33
CA LEU A 64 6.46 -6.08 0.96
C LEU A 64 5.02 -5.96 0.41
N VAL A 65 4.33 -4.93 0.83
CA VAL A 65 3.00 -4.58 0.32
C VAL A 65 2.98 -3.10 0.02
N HIS A 66 2.36 -2.68 -1.07
CA HIS A 66 2.09 -1.26 -1.27
C HIS A 66 0.62 -1.01 -1.61
N ALA A 67 0.09 0.11 -1.11
CA ALA A 67 -1.25 0.60 -1.45
C ALA A 67 -1.21 1.99 -2.12
N THR A 68 -0.02 2.45 -2.49
CA THR A 68 0.20 3.71 -3.20
C THR A 68 -0.30 3.60 -4.64
N LYS A 69 -0.98 4.63 -5.12
CA LYS A 69 -1.58 4.69 -6.46
C LYS A 69 -0.88 5.74 -7.31
N GLY A 70 -0.76 5.47 -8.61
CA GLY A 70 -0.19 6.39 -9.57
C GLY A 70 1.10 5.88 -10.21
N LEU A 71 1.66 6.70 -11.10
CA LEU A 71 2.92 6.44 -11.81
C LEU A 71 3.96 7.48 -11.38
N GLU A 72 5.22 7.12 -11.48
CA GLU A 72 6.32 8.04 -11.24
C GLU A 72 6.36 9.14 -12.31
N GLN A 73 6.51 10.38 -11.89
CA GLN A 73 6.62 11.50 -12.83
C GLN A 73 7.95 11.42 -13.59
N GLY A 74 7.88 11.55 -14.90
CA GLY A 74 9.03 11.54 -15.79
C GLY A 74 9.39 10.16 -16.33
N THR A 75 9.47 9.13 -15.51
CA THR A 75 9.79 7.74 -15.92
C THR A 75 8.55 6.95 -16.30
N HIS A 76 7.39 7.31 -15.75
CA HIS A 76 6.11 6.58 -15.84
C HIS A 76 6.15 5.16 -15.26
N LEU A 77 7.13 4.86 -14.42
CA LEU A 77 7.22 3.58 -13.74
C LEU A 77 6.07 3.39 -12.75
N ARG A 78 5.60 2.15 -12.65
CA ARG A 78 4.64 1.74 -11.64
C ARG A 78 5.31 1.73 -10.25
N VAL A 79 4.52 1.84 -9.20
CA VAL A 79 5.04 1.86 -7.82
C VAL A 79 5.81 0.58 -7.49
N SER A 80 5.33 -0.59 -7.95
CA SER A 80 6.07 -1.85 -7.77
C SER A 80 7.47 -1.78 -8.39
N GLN A 81 7.60 -1.27 -9.61
CA GLN A 81 8.89 -1.13 -10.28
C GLN A 81 9.82 -0.16 -9.54
N MET A 82 9.28 0.95 -9.01
CA MET A 82 10.09 1.88 -8.20
C MET A 82 10.65 1.20 -6.94
N ILE A 83 9.87 0.35 -6.28
CA ILE A 83 10.31 -0.40 -5.10
C ILE A 83 11.33 -1.45 -5.48
N GLU A 84 11.10 -2.21 -6.56
CA GLU A 84 11.99 -3.27 -7.06
C GLU A 84 13.35 -2.74 -7.54
N GLU A 85 13.41 -1.50 -8.07
CA GLU A 85 14.67 -0.86 -8.44
C GLU A 85 15.51 -0.44 -7.22
N GLU A 86 14.88 -0.14 -6.09
CA GLU A 86 15.58 0.35 -4.90
C GLU A 86 15.87 -0.75 -3.87
N ILE A 87 15.04 -1.80 -3.76
CA ILE A 87 15.20 -2.90 -2.80
C ILE A 87 15.60 -4.16 -3.55
N PRO A 88 16.82 -4.71 -3.32
CA PRO A 88 17.28 -5.93 -3.97
C PRO A 88 16.34 -7.11 -3.71
N ARG A 89 16.09 -7.93 -4.75
CA ARG A 89 15.14 -9.06 -4.70
C ARG A 89 15.41 -10.06 -3.59
N GLN A 90 16.65 -10.26 -3.20
CA GLN A 90 17.03 -11.16 -2.11
C GLN A 90 16.65 -10.66 -0.71
N ASP A 91 16.33 -9.37 -0.56
CA ASP A 91 16.10 -8.74 0.75
C ASP A 91 14.62 -8.79 1.18
N TYR A 92 13.73 -9.40 0.38
CA TYR A 92 12.32 -9.56 0.70
C TYR A 92 11.71 -10.85 0.11
N GLN A 93 10.59 -11.32 0.67
CA GLN A 93 9.90 -12.52 0.20
C GLN A 93 9.23 -12.30 -1.16
N ASP A 94 8.26 -11.42 -1.21
CA ASP A 94 7.49 -11.02 -2.38
C ASP A 94 7.03 -9.56 -2.24
N LEU A 95 6.62 -8.95 -3.35
CA LEU A 95 5.99 -7.63 -3.39
C LEU A 95 4.54 -7.77 -3.86
N VAL A 96 3.60 -7.41 -3.01
CA VAL A 96 2.16 -7.48 -3.27
C VAL A 96 1.59 -6.07 -3.45
N VAL A 97 0.84 -5.87 -4.51
CA VAL A 97 0.06 -4.65 -4.75
C VAL A 97 -1.31 -4.80 -4.10
N LEU A 98 -1.67 -3.90 -3.21
CA LEU A 98 -2.99 -3.84 -2.59
C LEU A 98 -3.72 -2.59 -3.11
N SER A 99 -4.67 -2.74 -4.01
CA SER A 99 -5.32 -1.60 -4.65
C SER A 99 -6.79 -1.83 -4.95
N GLY A 100 -7.53 -0.73 -5.01
CA GLY A 100 -8.97 -0.69 -5.28
C GLY A 100 -9.57 0.66 -4.88
N PRO A 101 -10.89 0.83 -5.02
CA PRO A 101 -11.61 1.99 -4.54
C PRO A 101 -11.63 1.96 -2.98
N SER A 102 -10.71 2.69 -2.37
CA SER A 102 -10.58 2.78 -0.91
C SER A 102 -10.20 4.21 -0.54
N HIS A 103 -11.14 4.94 0.04
CA HIS A 103 -10.88 6.25 0.65
C HIS A 103 -10.60 6.06 2.13
N ALA A 104 -9.60 6.77 2.66
CA ALA A 104 -9.14 6.57 4.03
C ALA A 104 -10.26 6.80 5.05
N GLU A 105 -11.09 7.82 4.81
CA GLU A 105 -12.21 8.17 5.68
C GLU A 105 -13.31 7.09 5.68
N GLU A 106 -13.60 6.50 4.53
CA GLU A 106 -14.59 5.42 4.38
C GLU A 106 -14.10 4.16 5.10
N VAL A 107 -12.85 3.76 4.85
CA VAL A 107 -12.24 2.60 5.53
C VAL A 107 -12.19 2.82 7.04
N ALA A 108 -11.84 4.02 7.50
CA ALA A 108 -11.77 4.34 8.92
C ALA A 108 -13.15 4.34 9.61
N ARG A 109 -14.23 4.58 8.86
CA ARG A 109 -15.62 4.46 9.33
C ARG A 109 -16.20 3.07 9.20
N HIS A 110 -15.41 2.10 8.71
CA HIS A 110 -15.81 0.73 8.46
C HIS A 110 -16.86 0.58 7.34
N ASP A 111 -16.83 1.50 6.36
CA ASP A 111 -17.67 1.39 5.18
C ASP A 111 -17.22 0.21 4.31
N LEU A 112 -18.17 -0.43 3.63
CA LEU A 112 -17.89 -1.61 2.80
C LEU A 112 -16.89 -1.27 1.70
N THR A 113 -15.70 -1.83 1.80
CA THR A 113 -14.58 -1.58 0.89
C THR A 113 -14.13 -2.88 0.22
N THR A 114 -13.89 -2.82 -1.07
CA THR A 114 -13.37 -3.96 -1.85
C THR A 114 -12.08 -3.55 -2.55
N VAL A 115 -11.02 -4.35 -2.37
CA VAL A 115 -9.72 -4.15 -3.00
C VAL A 115 -9.19 -5.46 -3.57
N THR A 116 -8.13 -5.38 -4.36
CA THR A 116 -7.41 -6.53 -4.92
C THR A 116 -5.99 -6.57 -4.37
N ALA A 117 -5.55 -7.73 -3.91
CA ALA A 117 -4.16 -8.07 -3.64
C ALA A 117 -3.58 -8.77 -4.88
N ALA A 118 -2.60 -8.17 -5.54
CA ALA A 118 -2.01 -8.72 -6.76
C ALA A 118 -0.52 -9.01 -6.56
N CYS A 119 -0.12 -10.25 -6.93
CA CYS A 119 1.26 -10.69 -6.94
C CYS A 119 1.41 -11.86 -7.94
N PRO A 120 2.51 -11.96 -8.72
CA PRO A 120 2.76 -13.15 -9.55
C PRO A 120 2.77 -14.44 -8.73
N ASN A 121 3.25 -14.38 -7.49
CA ASN A 121 3.10 -15.44 -6.50
C ASN A 121 1.74 -15.33 -5.80
N LEU A 122 0.77 -16.16 -6.23
CA LEU A 122 -0.59 -16.14 -5.68
C LEU A 122 -0.63 -16.39 -4.16
N GLN A 123 0.27 -17.22 -3.63
CA GLN A 123 0.34 -17.49 -2.19
C GLN A 123 0.69 -16.22 -1.38
N ALA A 124 1.52 -15.35 -1.93
CA ALA A 124 1.82 -14.05 -1.30
C ALA A 124 0.58 -13.14 -1.29
N ALA A 125 -0.17 -13.10 -2.40
CA ALA A 125 -1.44 -12.36 -2.46
C ALA A 125 -2.48 -12.91 -1.47
N GLU A 126 -2.59 -14.22 -1.33
CA GLU A 126 -3.47 -14.90 -0.35
C GLU A 126 -3.06 -14.60 1.09
N LYS A 127 -1.76 -14.52 1.40
CA LYS A 127 -1.28 -14.08 2.73
C LYS A 127 -1.75 -12.67 3.04
N VAL A 128 -1.60 -11.74 2.08
CA VAL A 128 -2.09 -10.35 2.24
C VAL A 128 -3.61 -10.31 2.40
N GLN A 129 -4.33 -11.09 1.60
CA GLN A 129 -5.78 -11.24 1.76
C GLN A 129 -6.14 -11.69 3.18
N ALA A 130 -5.47 -12.72 3.70
CA ALA A 130 -5.75 -13.25 5.04
C ALA A 130 -5.45 -12.24 6.16
N LEU A 131 -4.40 -11.43 5.99
CA LEU A 131 -4.00 -10.42 6.97
C LEU A 131 -4.96 -9.23 7.08
N PHE A 132 -5.47 -8.75 5.93
CA PHE A 132 -6.22 -7.50 5.90
C PHE A 132 -7.75 -7.67 5.77
N LYS A 133 -8.24 -8.84 5.31
CA LYS A 133 -9.69 -9.06 5.15
C LYS A 133 -10.41 -9.03 6.50
N ASN A 134 -11.57 -8.40 6.50
CA ASN A 134 -12.51 -8.44 7.62
C ASN A 134 -13.95 -8.29 7.09
N HIS A 135 -14.94 -8.06 7.97
CA HIS A 135 -16.34 -8.00 7.60
C HIS A 135 -16.72 -6.78 6.74
N TYR A 136 -15.96 -5.70 6.77
CA TYR A 136 -16.18 -4.50 5.94
C TYR A 136 -15.08 -4.28 4.89
N PHE A 137 -13.94 -4.98 4.98
CA PHE A 137 -12.82 -4.85 4.05
C PHE A 137 -12.58 -6.17 3.31
N ARG A 138 -13.11 -6.25 2.07
CA ARG A 138 -13.03 -7.45 1.26
C ARG A 138 -11.86 -7.39 0.29
N ILE A 139 -11.09 -8.48 0.22
CA ILE A 139 -9.91 -8.56 -0.66
C ILE A 139 -10.07 -9.73 -1.62
N TYR A 140 -9.91 -9.47 -2.90
CA TYR A 140 -9.76 -10.48 -3.95
C TYR A 140 -8.28 -10.65 -4.29
N THR A 141 -7.88 -11.83 -4.74
CA THR A 141 -6.52 -12.11 -5.18
C THR A 141 -6.42 -12.10 -6.70
N ASN A 142 -5.28 -11.69 -7.25
CA ASN A 142 -5.00 -11.67 -8.69
C ASN A 142 -3.49 -11.87 -8.91
N THR A 143 -3.11 -12.33 -10.10
CA THR A 143 -1.70 -12.41 -10.52
C THR A 143 -1.30 -11.27 -11.48
N ASP A 144 -2.26 -10.49 -11.99
CA ASP A 144 -2.02 -9.36 -12.88
C ASP A 144 -1.70 -8.08 -12.09
N VAL A 145 -0.45 -7.96 -11.67
CA VAL A 145 0.08 -6.76 -10.99
C VAL A 145 -0.04 -5.52 -11.88
N ILE A 146 0.27 -5.66 -13.18
CA ILE A 146 0.25 -4.54 -14.12
C ILE A 146 -1.15 -3.98 -14.25
N GLY A 147 -2.14 -4.84 -14.52
CA GLY A 147 -3.53 -4.42 -14.66
C GLY A 147 -4.07 -3.75 -13.40
N VAL A 148 -3.74 -4.27 -12.21
CA VAL A 148 -4.18 -3.69 -10.93
C VAL A 148 -3.56 -2.31 -10.68
N GLU A 149 -2.27 -2.11 -10.93
CA GLU A 149 -1.61 -0.81 -10.76
C GLU A 149 -2.08 0.21 -11.80
N MET A 150 -2.17 -0.19 -13.07
CA MET A 150 -2.64 0.70 -14.15
C MET A 150 -4.10 1.10 -13.97
N GLY A 151 -4.97 0.15 -13.60
CA GLY A 151 -6.36 0.44 -13.27
C GLY A 151 -6.48 1.45 -12.13
N ALA A 152 -5.67 1.31 -11.09
CA ALA A 152 -5.62 2.25 -9.96
C ALA A 152 -5.12 3.65 -10.37
N ALA A 153 -4.13 3.73 -11.25
CA ALA A 153 -3.59 5.00 -11.73
C ALA A 153 -4.58 5.75 -12.64
N LEU A 154 -5.34 5.02 -13.45
CA LEU A 154 -6.22 5.58 -14.49
C LEU A 154 -7.68 5.76 -14.03
N LYS A 155 -8.10 5.20 -12.91
CA LYS A 155 -9.51 5.20 -12.47
C LYS A 155 -10.15 6.58 -12.44
N ASN A 156 -9.39 7.62 -12.06
CA ASN A 156 -9.93 8.98 -11.95
C ASN A 156 -10.28 9.59 -13.31
N ILE A 157 -9.58 9.22 -14.38
CA ILE A 157 -9.88 9.64 -15.75
C ILE A 157 -11.24 9.06 -16.18
N ILE A 158 -11.46 7.78 -15.89
CA ILE A 158 -12.73 7.11 -16.19
C ILE A 158 -13.87 7.71 -15.37
N ALA A 159 -13.63 7.95 -14.06
CA ALA A 159 -14.61 8.56 -13.17
C ALA A 159 -15.01 9.97 -13.64
N LEU A 160 -14.05 10.78 -14.08
CA LEU A 160 -14.31 12.11 -14.64
C LEU A 160 -15.18 12.02 -15.92
N GLY A 161 -14.83 11.11 -16.84
CA GLY A 161 -15.62 10.89 -18.07
C GLY A 161 -17.05 10.45 -17.75
N ALA A 162 -17.23 9.52 -16.82
CA ALA A 162 -18.55 9.09 -16.38
C ALA A 162 -19.36 10.23 -15.73
N GLY A 163 -18.71 11.07 -14.91
CA GLY A 163 -19.35 12.23 -14.28
C GLY A 163 -19.82 13.27 -15.30
N VAL A 164 -19.05 13.53 -16.33
CA VAL A 164 -19.43 14.42 -17.43
C VAL A 164 -20.66 13.88 -18.18
N LEU A 165 -20.69 12.58 -18.45
CA LEU A 165 -21.83 11.95 -19.14
C LEU A 165 -23.10 11.93 -18.28
N ALA A 166 -22.97 11.75 -16.97
CA ALA A 166 -24.11 11.73 -16.04
C ALA A 166 -24.64 13.14 -15.71
N GLY A 167 -23.84 14.19 -15.89
CA GLY A 167 -24.21 15.58 -15.64
C GLY A 167 -24.64 16.37 -16.89
N ALA A 168 -24.62 15.75 -18.05
CA ALA A 168 -25.13 16.29 -19.32
C ALA A 168 -26.59 15.83 -19.56
#